data_83c651b8b4171e66267a92476b2c88fe
#
_entry.id   83c651b8b4171e66267a92476b2c88fe
#
_cell.length_a   1.000
_cell.length_b   1.000
_cell.length_c   1.000
_cell.angle_alpha   90.00
_cell.angle_beta   90.00
_cell.angle_gamma   90.00
#
_symmetry.space_group_name_H-M   'P 1'
#
loop_
_entity.id
_entity.type
_entity.pdbx_description
1 polymer ?
#
loop_
_entity_poly.entity_id
_entity_poly.type
_entity_poly.pdbx_seq_one_letter_code
_entity_poly.pdbx_strand_id
1 'polypeptide(L)'
;MSRYFLLAALACNLAAVDRNLTSPSPPFEFYFSVDGKTIVARCRDNQVRTWDLASGKLLSEKTYGMQTALLTADLLIDGDPKAKTMKVWDLTANRQLQLLNGAPERTVAVSKNRNFLATSNAGERSIRVWNLATGKQEHELMDGLGGASELAFSPDGETVVSANYDNDIRVWKTKSGELIRKVEDMTGAMFAAEFTPDGKQLIMAGLDETVYIWDAKTFALSRKLRGHGETISSLSISPDGRTLVTGGFDVITQRNPVKLAIWDLAAGKITKSISAAHRVVAIAFSPDGKWIAFSTGENEISLLSLEAAAH
;
A
#
# COMPACT_ATOMS: atom_id res chain seq x y z
N MET A 1 53.42 -18.56 -17.34
CA MET A 1 52.90 -17.18 -17.42
C MET A 1 51.41 -17.24 -17.17
N SER A 2 51.02 -17.02 -15.94
CA SER A 2 49.65 -17.11 -15.50
C SER A 2 49.04 -15.72 -15.54
N ARG A 3 47.95 -15.58 -16.31
CA ARG A 3 47.16 -14.33 -16.36
C ARG A 3 46.03 -14.45 -15.34
N TYR A 4 46.17 -13.78 -14.23
CA TYR A 4 45.10 -13.54 -13.31
C TYR A 4 44.12 -12.54 -13.90
N PHE A 5 42.92 -12.99 -14.26
CA PHE A 5 41.77 -12.10 -14.48
C PHE A 5 41.28 -11.59 -13.14
N LEU A 6 41.56 -10.32 -12.90
CA LEU A 6 40.95 -9.57 -11.81
C LEU A 6 39.48 -9.34 -12.16
N LEU A 7 38.56 -10.11 -11.60
CA LEU A 7 37.14 -9.75 -11.57
C LEU A 7 37.01 -8.54 -10.66
N ALA A 8 36.86 -7.37 -11.24
CA ALA A 8 36.37 -6.21 -10.51
C ALA A 8 34.92 -6.50 -10.08
N ALA A 9 34.73 -6.84 -8.82
CA ALA A 9 33.43 -6.84 -8.20
C ALA A 9 32.89 -5.41 -8.32
N LEU A 10 31.87 -5.20 -9.18
CA LEU A 10 31.02 -4.03 -9.08
C LEU A 10 30.40 -4.06 -7.66
N ALA A 11 30.95 -3.26 -6.77
CA ALA A 11 30.31 -2.93 -5.52
C ALA A 11 29.02 -2.21 -5.88
N CYS A 12 27.90 -2.95 -5.91
CA CYS A 12 26.58 -2.37 -5.89
C CYS A 12 26.53 -1.54 -4.60
N ASN A 13 26.50 -0.22 -4.72
CA ASN A 13 26.30 0.67 -3.59
C ASN A 13 24.93 0.32 -2.95
N LEU A 14 24.96 -0.56 -1.96
CA LEU A 14 23.87 -0.67 -1.00
C LEU A 14 23.76 0.70 -0.35
N ALA A 15 22.76 1.48 -0.72
CA ALA A 15 22.38 2.63 0.07
C ALA A 15 22.11 2.08 1.47
N ALA A 16 22.88 2.53 2.45
CA ALA A 16 22.76 2.05 3.81
C ALA A 16 21.33 2.32 4.28
N VAL A 17 20.65 1.27 4.74
CA VAL A 17 19.44 1.41 5.52
C VAL A 17 19.85 2.16 6.78
N ASP A 18 19.24 3.32 7.01
CA ASP A 18 19.66 4.18 8.13
C ASP A 18 19.27 3.58 9.48
N ARG A 19 18.19 2.81 9.51
CA ARG A 19 17.71 2.14 10.74
C ARG A 19 16.76 0.99 10.43
N ASN A 20 16.78 -0.04 11.28
CA ASN A 20 15.80 -1.11 11.31
C ASN A 20 14.98 -1.09 12.61
N LEU A 21 13.66 -1.24 12.49
CA LEU A 21 12.74 -1.49 13.58
C LEU A 21 12.49 -2.98 13.65
N THR A 22 13.02 -3.65 14.66
CA THR A 22 12.88 -5.10 14.80
C THR A 22 11.52 -5.50 15.39
N SER A 23 11.00 -6.63 14.95
CA SER A 23 9.73 -7.20 15.38
C SER A 23 9.90 -8.70 15.66
N PRO A 24 9.22 -9.27 16.66
CA PRO A 24 9.20 -10.73 16.87
C PRO A 24 8.55 -11.52 15.73
N SER A 25 7.72 -10.87 14.91
CA SER A 25 7.02 -11.47 13.78
C SER A 25 7.00 -10.50 12.60
N PRO A 26 7.04 -10.99 11.34
CA PRO A 26 7.12 -10.14 10.17
C PRO A 26 5.99 -9.11 10.07
N PRO A 27 6.30 -7.79 10.00
CA PRO A 27 5.34 -6.78 9.65
C PRO A 27 5.04 -6.85 8.15
N PHE A 28 3.76 -6.80 7.79
CA PHE A 28 3.33 -6.88 6.39
C PHE A 28 2.49 -5.69 5.93
N GLU A 29 2.11 -4.82 6.85
CA GLU A 29 1.41 -3.57 6.61
C GLU A 29 1.78 -2.59 7.71
N PHE A 30 2.09 -1.35 7.37
CA PHE A 30 2.45 -0.34 8.36
C PHE A 30 2.22 1.06 7.82
N TYR A 31 2.08 2.01 8.73
CA TYR A 31 1.90 3.42 8.45
C TYR A 31 2.64 4.27 9.47
N PHE A 32 3.11 5.44 9.05
CA PHE A 32 3.54 6.48 9.96
C PHE A 32 2.32 7.12 10.62
N SER A 33 2.45 7.49 11.91
CA SER A 33 1.48 8.37 12.55
C SER A 33 1.40 9.72 11.83
N VAL A 34 0.28 10.42 11.97
CA VAL A 34 0.05 11.72 11.32
C VAL A 34 1.11 12.76 11.69
N ASP A 35 1.63 12.72 12.93
CA ASP A 35 2.70 13.60 13.41
C ASP A 35 4.11 13.11 13.02
N GLY A 36 4.22 11.98 12.32
CA GLY A 36 5.48 11.40 11.87
C GLY A 36 6.39 10.87 12.97
N LYS A 37 5.91 10.75 14.22
CA LYS A 37 6.77 10.34 15.35
C LYS A 37 6.79 8.85 15.59
N THR A 38 5.80 8.12 15.12
CA THR A 38 5.68 6.67 15.32
C THR A 38 5.38 5.95 14.01
N ILE A 39 5.69 4.65 14.00
CA ILE A 39 5.22 3.70 13.00
C ILE A 39 4.36 2.68 13.71
N VAL A 40 3.17 2.45 13.15
CA VAL A 40 2.26 1.40 13.57
C VAL A 40 2.27 0.31 12.51
N ALA A 41 2.48 -0.93 12.91
CA ALA A 41 2.50 -2.06 11.99
C ALA A 41 1.61 -3.21 12.45
N ARG A 42 1.03 -3.87 11.47
CA ARG A 42 0.35 -5.15 11.61
C ARG A 42 1.32 -6.27 11.27
N CYS A 43 1.43 -7.26 12.16
CA CYS A 43 2.35 -8.36 12.04
C CYS A 43 1.63 -9.69 11.83
N ARG A 44 2.34 -10.70 11.31
CA ARG A 44 1.75 -12.00 10.97
C ARG A 44 1.25 -12.82 12.17
N ASP A 45 1.66 -12.46 13.37
CA ASP A 45 1.19 -13.04 14.64
C ASP A 45 -0.09 -12.41 15.18
N ASN A 46 -0.81 -11.64 14.37
CA ASN A 46 -2.02 -10.87 14.72
C ASN A 46 -1.79 -9.77 15.76
N GLN A 47 -0.54 -9.34 15.92
CA GLN A 47 -0.20 -8.21 16.78
C GLN A 47 -0.15 -6.92 15.95
N VAL A 48 -0.61 -5.85 16.57
CA VAL A 48 -0.35 -4.48 16.12
C VAL A 48 0.70 -3.89 17.04
N ARG A 49 1.83 -3.49 16.46
CA ARG A 49 2.98 -2.94 17.18
C ARG A 49 3.20 -1.50 16.80
N THR A 50 3.62 -0.70 17.77
CA THR A 50 3.96 0.71 17.56
C THR A 50 5.37 0.97 18.03
N TRP A 51 6.18 1.62 17.19
CA TRP A 51 7.54 2.04 17.51
C TRP A 51 7.65 3.55 17.49
N ASP A 52 8.46 4.08 18.41
CA ASP A 52 8.96 5.45 18.36
C ASP A 52 10.01 5.57 17.25
N LEU A 53 9.83 6.49 16.33
CA LEU A 53 10.70 6.63 15.17
C LEU A 53 12.08 7.18 15.54
N ALA A 54 12.16 8.08 16.54
CA ALA A 54 13.42 8.71 16.93
C ALA A 54 14.36 7.74 17.65
N SER A 55 13.84 6.92 18.56
CA SER A 55 14.61 5.95 19.34
C SER A 55 14.66 4.55 18.75
N GLY A 56 13.71 4.20 17.86
CA GLY A 56 13.49 2.83 17.37
C GLY A 56 12.88 1.89 18.41
N LYS A 57 12.44 2.41 19.56
CA LYS A 57 11.92 1.60 20.66
C LYS A 57 10.49 1.17 20.41
N LEU A 58 10.17 -0.10 20.70
CA LEU A 58 8.80 -0.61 20.74
C LEU A 58 8.05 0.06 21.91
N LEU A 59 6.97 0.78 21.58
CA LEU A 59 6.14 1.50 22.54
C LEU A 59 4.95 0.67 23.01
N SER A 60 4.33 -0.08 22.10
CA SER A 60 3.15 -0.90 22.41
C SER A 60 3.05 -2.13 21.52
N GLU A 61 2.43 -3.16 22.07
CA GLU A 61 2.03 -4.38 21.39
C GLU A 61 0.63 -4.75 21.85
N LYS A 62 -0.28 -5.00 20.90
CA LYS A 62 -1.67 -5.33 21.18
C LYS A 62 -2.17 -6.43 20.25
N THR A 63 -2.88 -7.39 20.84
CA THR A 63 -3.57 -8.43 20.08
C THR A 63 -4.95 -7.94 19.68
N TYR A 64 -5.27 -8.09 18.39
CA TYR A 64 -6.60 -7.89 17.84
C TYR A 64 -7.15 -9.22 17.31
N GLY A 65 -8.38 -9.22 16.78
CA GLY A 65 -9.02 -10.42 16.27
C GLY A 65 -8.27 -11.12 15.14
N MET A 66 -8.66 -12.34 14.84
CA MET A 66 -7.89 -13.25 13.97
C MET A 66 -7.86 -12.85 12.49
N GLN A 67 -8.66 -11.88 12.04
CA GLN A 67 -8.69 -11.40 10.65
C GLN A 67 -8.76 -9.89 10.60
N THR A 68 -7.66 -9.26 10.99
CA THR A 68 -7.51 -7.82 10.82
C THR A 68 -7.45 -7.51 9.32
N ALA A 69 -8.34 -6.66 8.83
CA ALA A 69 -8.49 -6.40 7.41
C ALA A 69 -7.65 -5.22 6.92
N LEU A 70 -7.51 -4.18 7.73
CA LEU A 70 -6.78 -2.96 7.36
C LEU A 70 -6.17 -2.29 8.58
N LEU A 71 -4.99 -1.73 8.38
CA LEU A 71 -4.35 -0.76 9.23
C LEU A 71 -4.20 0.56 8.45
N THR A 72 -4.49 1.69 9.08
CA THR A 72 -4.03 3.02 8.65
C THR A 72 -3.22 3.66 9.76
N ALA A 73 -2.73 4.88 9.57
CA ALA A 73 -1.98 5.60 10.60
C ALA A 73 -2.68 5.64 11.98
N ASP A 74 -4.01 5.55 11.99
CA ASP A 74 -4.83 5.77 13.19
C ASP A 74 -6.11 4.92 13.29
N LEU A 75 -6.44 4.15 12.26
CA LEU A 75 -7.58 3.24 12.25
C LEU A 75 -7.13 1.79 12.04
N LEU A 76 -7.83 0.89 12.70
CA LEU A 76 -7.72 -0.55 12.50
C LEU A 76 -9.09 -1.13 12.24
N ILE A 77 -9.20 -1.94 11.19
CA ILE A 77 -10.39 -2.74 10.92
C ILE A 77 -10.10 -4.18 11.37
N ASP A 78 -10.78 -4.59 12.40
CA ASP A 78 -10.61 -5.89 13.04
C ASP A 78 -11.84 -6.77 12.78
N GLY A 79 -11.66 -7.82 12.00
CA GLY A 79 -12.73 -8.71 11.55
C GLY A 79 -12.92 -9.94 12.40
N ASP A 80 -14.16 -10.28 12.70
CA ASP A 80 -14.57 -11.56 13.28
C ASP A 80 -15.37 -12.38 12.25
N PRO A 81 -14.74 -13.39 11.63
CA PRO A 81 -15.42 -14.20 10.60
C PRO A 81 -16.53 -15.09 11.15
N LYS A 82 -16.48 -15.44 12.43
CA LYS A 82 -17.54 -16.25 13.08
C LYS A 82 -18.78 -15.40 13.37
N ALA A 83 -18.56 -14.20 13.90
CA ALA A 83 -19.65 -13.25 14.16
C ALA A 83 -20.10 -12.54 12.88
N LYS A 84 -19.35 -12.63 11.78
CA LYS A 84 -19.56 -11.86 10.53
C LYS A 84 -19.64 -10.37 10.82
N THR A 85 -18.70 -9.85 11.58
CA THR A 85 -18.63 -8.43 11.94
C THR A 85 -17.23 -7.90 11.73
N MET A 86 -17.13 -6.57 11.55
CA MET A 86 -15.87 -5.84 11.53
C MET A 86 -15.94 -4.72 12.56
N LYS A 87 -14.95 -4.66 13.45
CA LYS A 87 -14.80 -3.57 14.43
C LYS A 87 -13.87 -2.52 13.87
N VAL A 88 -14.28 -1.28 13.90
CA VAL A 88 -13.45 -0.13 13.57
C VAL A 88 -12.88 0.45 14.85
N TRP A 89 -11.56 0.47 14.96
CA TRP A 89 -10.85 0.98 16.14
C TRP A 89 -10.11 2.28 15.79
N ASP A 90 -10.22 3.24 16.69
CA ASP A 90 -9.30 4.39 16.76
C ASP A 90 -8.07 3.97 17.57
N LEU A 91 -6.94 3.88 16.92
CA LEU A 91 -5.69 3.45 17.56
C LEU A 91 -5.12 4.54 18.47
N THR A 92 -5.36 5.81 18.16
CA THR A 92 -4.89 6.95 18.94
C THR A 92 -5.66 7.05 20.25
N ALA A 93 -6.99 7.01 20.18
CA ALA A 93 -7.87 7.03 21.36
C ALA A 93 -8.00 5.66 22.03
N ASN A 94 -7.50 4.60 21.42
CA ASN A 94 -7.59 3.21 21.86
C ASN A 94 -9.04 2.80 22.21
N ARG A 95 -9.98 3.14 21.33
CA ARG A 95 -11.40 2.83 21.51
C ARG A 95 -12.05 2.32 20.24
N GLN A 96 -13.03 1.45 20.38
CA GLN A 96 -13.89 1.06 19.26
C GLN A 96 -14.78 2.24 18.85
N LEU A 97 -14.75 2.57 17.55
CA LEU A 97 -15.60 3.62 16.95
C LEU A 97 -16.92 3.04 16.48
N GLN A 98 -16.86 1.91 15.75
CA GLN A 98 -18.00 1.32 15.07
C GLN A 98 -17.95 -0.20 15.10
N LEU A 99 -19.12 -0.81 14.92
CA LEU A 99 -19.31 -2.22 14.61
C LEU A 99 -20.08 -2.31 13.30
N LEU A 100 -19.47 -2.91 12.30
CA LEU A 100 -20.06 -3.13 10.98
C LEU A 100 -20.57 -4.57 10.90
N ASN A 101 -21.82 -4.74 10.48
CA ASN A 101 -22.44 -6.05 10.31
C ASN A 101 -22.15 -6.56 8.89
N GLY A 102 -21.04 -7.25 8.72
CA GLY A 102 -20.57 -7.83 7.46
C GLY A 102 -19.39 -8.74 7.72
N ALA A 103 -19.21 -9.74 6.86
CA ALA A 103 -18.06 -10.62 6.96
C ALA A 103 -16.76 -9.83 6.76
N PRO A 104 -15.67 -10.19 7.46
CA PRO A 104 -14.37 -9.60 7.22
C PRO A 104 -13.90 -9.85 5.79
N GLU A 105 -13.40 -8.82 5.16
CA GLU A 105 -12.91 -8.86 3.78
C GLU A 105 -11.41 -8.55 3.75
N ARG A 106 -10.72 -9.01 2.70
CA ARG A 106 -9.26 -8.91 2.63
C ARG A 106 -8.78 -7.62 2.01
N THR A 107 -9.52 -7.11 1.03
CA THR A 107 -9.18 -5.86 0.34
C THR A 107 -10.03 -4.76 0.92
N VAL A 108 -9.38 -3.75 1.47
CA VAL A 108 -10.04 -2.70 2.25
C VAL A 108 -9.38 -1.35 1.96
N ALA A 109 -10.18 -0.30 1.83
CA ALA A 109 -9.71 1.07 1.75
C ALA A 109 -10.56 1.99 2.62
N VAL A 110 -9.94 3.02 3.20
CA VAL A 110 -10.63 4.06 3.97
C VAL A 110 -10.43 5.41 3.27
N SER A 111 -11.51 6.17 3.15
CA SER A 111 -11.41 7.53 2.62
C SER A 111 -10.63 8.44 3.59
N LYS A 112 -9.83 9.36 3.06
CA LYS A 112 -8.97 10.26 3.85
C LYS A 112 -9.74 11.07 4.88
N ASN A 113 -10.98 11.45 4.57
CA ASN A 113 -11.89 12.16 5.48
C ASN A 113 -12.57 11.24 6.50
N ARG A 114 -12.29 9.91 6.48
CA ARG A 114 -12.85 8.89 7.36
C ARG A 114 -14.38 8.76 7.33
N ASN A 115 -15.02 9.19 6.25
CA ASN A 115 -16.46 9.04 6.11
C ASN A 115 -16.85 7.66 5.58
N PHE A 116 -16.00 7.07 4.74
CA PHE A 116 -16.30 5.84 4.04
C PHE A 116 -15.19 4.78 4.19
N LEU A 117 -15.63 3.54 4.24
CA LEU A 117 -14.83 2.34 4.13
C LEU A 117 -15.32 1.57 2.90
N ALA A 118 -14.43 1.10 2.05
CA ALA A 118 -14.73 0.15 1.00
C ALA A 118 -14.08 -1.19 1.31
N THR A 119 -14.81 -2.27 1.12
CA THR A 119 -14.33 -3.64 1.41
C THR A 119 -14.66 -4.57 0.26
N SER A 120 -13.79 -5.54 -0.01
CA SER A 120 -14.01 -6.57 -1.03
C SER A 120 -13.34 -7.89 -0.65
N ASN A 121 -13.90 -8.99 -1.14
CA ASN A 121 -13.34 -10.31 -0.99
C ASN A 121 -13.21 -10.97 -2.37
N ALA A 122 -12.08 -11.64 -2.61
CA ALA A 122 -11.81 -12.36 -3.84
C ALA A 122 -12.85 -13.44 -4.19
N GLY A 123 -13.58 -13.95 -3.20
CA GLY A 123 -14.67 -14.95 -3.38
C GLY A 123 -16.04 -14.34 -3.64
N GLU A 124 -16.20 -13.04 -3.44
CA GLU A 124 -17.45 -12.31 -3.61
C GLU A 124 -17.31 -11.32 -4.77
N ARG A 125 -18.35 -11.21 -5.59
CA ARG A 125 -18.34 -10.35 -6.79
C ARG A 125 -18.79 -8.92 -6.48
N SER A 126 -18.61 -8.47 -5.24
CA SER A 126 -19.08 -7.17 -4.80
C SER A 126 -18.03 -6.41 -4.00
N ILE A 127 -18.15 -5.10 -4.07
CA ILE A 127 -17.46 -4.15 -3.20
C ILE A 127 -18.51 -3.51 -2.33
N ARG A 128 -18.36 -3.56 -1.01
CA ARG A 128 -19.27 -2.91 -0.07
C ARG A 128 -18.71 -1.57 0.35
N VAL A 129 -19.54 -0.56 0.31
CA VAL A 129 -19.20 0.78 0.80
C VAL A 129 -19.98 1.03 2.09
N TRP A 130 -19.25 1.38 3.14
CA TRP A 130 -19.76 1.59 4.49
C TRP A 130 -19.61 3.05 4.88
N ASN A 131 -20.62 3.60 5.52
CA ASN A 131 -20.53 4.90 6.17
C ASN A 131 -19.99 4.71 7.60
N LEU A 132 -18.81 5.25 7.87
CA LEU A 132 -18.13 5.06 9.16
C LEU A 132 -18.77 5.86 10.30
N ALA A 133 -19.52 6.92 10.02
CA ALA A 133 -20.24 7.66 11.06
C ALA A 133 -21.48 6.90 11.56
N THR A 134 -22.17 6.20 10.67
CA THR A 134 -23.40 5.48 11.00
C THR A 134 -23.21 3.98 11.22
N GLY A 135 -22.11 3.41 10.75
CA GLY A 135 -21.83 1.97 10.73
C GLY A 135 -22.68 1.19 9.73
N LYS A 136 -23.40 1.87 8.82
CA LYS A 136 -24.28 1.23 7.84
C LYS A 136 -23.58 1.00 6.51
N GLN A 137 -23.93 -0.09 5.84
CA GLN A 137 -23.61 -0.29 4.44
C GLN A 137 -24.48 0.66 3.60
N GLU A 138 -23.81 1.53 2.82
CA GLU A 138 -24.48 2.47 1.92
C GLU A 138 -24.75 1.83 0.57
N HIS A 139 -23.76 1.13 0.02
CA HIS A 139 -23.82 0.53 -1.31
C HIS A 139 -23.18 -0.85 -1.35
N GLU A 140 -23.67 -1.64 -2.30
CA GLU A 140 -23.00 -2.83 -2.81
C GLU A 140 -22.76 -2.61 -4.31
N LEU A 141 -21.49 -2.44 -4.67
CA LEU A 141 -21.07 -2.15 -6.04
C LEU A 141 -20.85 -3.48 -6.75
N MET A 142 -21.73 -3.80 -7.68
CA MET A 142 -21.71 -5.07 -8.39
C MET A 142 -21.50 -4.81 -9.88
N ASP A 143 -20.34 -5.14 -10.40
CA ASP A 143 -20.13 -5.19 -11.84
C ASP A 143 -19.07 -6.24 -12.18
N GLY A 144 -19.53 -7.42 -12.59
CA GLY A 144 -18.67 -8.38 -13.23
C GLY A 144 -18.21 -9.57 -12.41
N LEU A 145 -17.08 -10.13 -12.79
CA LEU A 145 -16.73 -11.52 -12.54
C LEU A 145 -15.70 -11.74 -11.42
N GLY A 146 -15.18 -10.71 -10.81
CA GLY A 146 -14.15 -10.88 -9.77
C GLY A 146 -14.24 -9.83 -8.67
N GLY A 147 -13.86 -10.18 -7.46
CA GLY A 147 -13.65 -9.22 -6.39
C GLY A 147 -12.47 -8.29 -6.69
N ALA A 148 -12.32 -7.23 -5.90
CA ALA A 148 -11.20 -6.34 -6.04
C ALA A 148 -9.91 -6.95 -5.46
N SER A 149 -8.82 -6.85 -6.22
CA SER A 149 -7.46 -7.10 -5.74
C SER A 149 -6.90 -5.91 -4.97
N GLU A 150 -7.36 -4.70 -5.34
CA GLU A 150 -6.94 -3.45 -4.72
C GLU A 150 -8.08 -2.43 -4.74
N LEU A 151 -8.14 -1.58 -3.72
CA LEU A 151 -9.12 -0.49 -3.59
C LEU A 151 -8.41 0.81 -3.22
N ALA A 152 -8.83 1.92 -3.80
CA ALA A 152 -8.33 3.24 -3.43
C ALA A 152 -9.43 4.29 -3.48
N PHE A 153 -9.50 5.16 -2.47
CA PHE A 153 -10.34 6.36 -2.51
C PHE A 153 -9.57 7.54 -3.06
N SER A 154 -10.25 8.40 -3.82
CA SER A 154 -9.74 9.73 -4.13
C SER A 154 -9.54 10.54 -2.83
N PRO A 155 -8.61 11.52 -2.79
CA PRO A 155 -8.33 12.30 -1.57
C PRO A 155 -9.54 13.05 -1.00
N ASP A 156 -10.50 13.44 -1.86
CA ASP A 156 -11.78 14.06 -1.46
C ASP A 156 -12.83 13.04 -0.99
N GLY A 157 -12.58 11.74 -1.23
CA GLY A 157 -13.50 10.66 -0.90
C GLY A 157 -14.73 10.55 -1.82
N GLU A 158 -14.79 11.32 -2.90
CA GLU A 158 -15.95 11.32 -3.82
C GLU A 158 -15.94 10.13 -4.79
N THR A 159 -14.77 9.52 -4.99
CA THR A 159 -14.59 8.37 -5.88
C THR A 159 -13.91 7.21 -5.16
N VAL A 160 -14.30 5.98 -5.48
CA VAL A 160 -13.58 4.76 -5.15
C VAL A 160 -13.19 4.05 -6.44
N VAL A 161 -11.95 3.60 -6.50
CA VAL A 161 -11.40 2.82 -7.61
C VAL A 161 -11.15 1.41 -7.14
N SER A 162 -11.51 0.44 -7.97
CA SER A 162 -11.17 -0.96 -7.78
C SER A 162 -10.32 -1.48 -8.94
N ALA A 163 -9.21 -2.13 -8.62
CA ALA A 163 -8.55 -3.06 -9.53
C ALA A 163 -9.10 -4.45 -9.25
N ASN A 164 -9.45 -5.20 -10.28
CA ASN A 164 -10.18 -6.44 -10.11
C ASN A 164 -9.42 -7.64 -10.66
N TYR A 165 -9.75 -8.83 -10.18
CA TYR A 165 -9.11 -10.08 -10.61
C TYR A 165 -9.44 -10.46 -12.07
N ASP A 166 -10.40 -9.79 -12.70
CA ASP A 166 -10.68 -9.90 -14.13
C ASP A 166 -9.80 -8.98 -15.01
N ASN A 167 -8.79 -8.35 -14.42
CA ASN A 167 -7.87 -7.37 -15.03
C ASN A 167 -8.56 -6.07 -15.48
N ASP A 168 -9.71 -5.76 -14.93
CA ASP A 168 -10.40 -4.50 -15.17
C ASP A 168 -10.20 -3.53 -14.01
N ILE A 169 -10.18 -2.25 -14.33
CA ILE A 169 -10.24 -1.16 -13.35
C ILE A 169 -11.64 -0.55 -13.43
N ARG A 170 -12.29 -0.38 -12.30
CA ARG A 170 -13.58 0.27 -12.22
C ARG A 170 -13.54 1.47 -11.30
N VAL A 171 -14.25 2.50 -11.67
CA VAL A 171 -14.32 3.77 -10.95
C VAL A 171 -15.77 4.06 -10.63
N TRP A 172 -16.03 4.32 -9.36
CA TRP A 172 -17.38 4.48 -8.82
C TRP A 172 -17.52 5.82 -8.10
N LYS A 173 -18.70 6.43 -8.17
CA LYS A 173 -19.07 7.51 -7.25
C LYS A 173 -19.35 6.93 -5.87
N THR A 174 -18.62 7.37 -4.86
CA THR A 174 -18.74 6.83 -3.50
C THR A 174 -20.14 6.99 -2.93
N LYS A 175 -20.77 8.18 -3.11
CA LYS A 175 -22.07 8.49 -2.52
C LYS A 175 -23.28 7.85 -3.23
N SER A 176 -23.20 7.62 -4.52
CA SER A 176 -24.33 7.07 -5.28
C SER A 176 -24.15 5.61 -5.66
N GLY A 177 -22.94 5.07 -5.56
CA GLY A 177 -22.60 3.74 -6.06
C GLY A 177 -22.63 3.62 -7.59
N GLU A 178 -22.72 4.74 -8.31
CA GLU A 178 -22.76 4.78 -9.78
C GLU A 178 -21.39 4.46 -10.37
N LEU A 179 -21.34 3.53 -11.34
CA LEU A 179 -20.15 3.25 -12.13
C LEU A 179 -19.89 4.43 -13.08
N ILE A 180 -18.77 5.12 -12.90
CA ILE A 180 -18.35 6.24 -13.76
C ILE A 180 -17.60 5.72 -14.99
N ARG A 181 -16.71 4.76 -14.76
CA ARG A 181 -15.78 4.28 -15.77
C ARG A 181 -15.40 2.83 -15.54
N LYS A 182 -15.31 2.10 -16.64
CA LYS A 182 -14.66 0.79 -16.71
C LYS A 182 -13.49 0.90 -17.68
N VAL A 183 -12.33 0.39 -17.29
CA VAL A 183 -11.14 0.26 -18.13
C VAL A 183 -10.84 -1.22 -18.23
N GLU A 184 -10.91 -1.74 -19.42
CA GLU A 184 -10.71 -3.15 -19.76
C GLU A 184 -9.30 -3.39 -20.29
N ASP A 185 -8.91 -4.65 -20.39
CA ASP A 185 -7.66 -5.09 -21.03
C ASP A 185 -6.36 -4.60 -20.38
N MET A 186 -6.32 -4.53 -19.06
CA MET A 186 -5.04 -4.38 -18.38
C MET A 186 -4.18 -5.63 -18.60
N THR A 187 -2.88 -5.42 -18.82
CA THR A 187 -1.95 -6.51 -19.16
C THR A 187 -1.62 -7.43 -17.98
N GLY A 188 -2.27 -7.26 -16.85
CA GLY A 188 -2.09 -8.09 -15.65
C GLY A 188 -2.81 -7.53 -14.43
N ALA A 189 -2.89 -8.34 -13.40
CA ALA A 189 -3.47 -7.93 -12.13
C ALA A 189 -2.70 -6.75 -11.52
N MET A 190 -3.44 -5.75 -11.04
CA MET A 190 -2.89 -4.64 -10.28
C MET A 190 -2.87 -5.00 -8.79
N PHE A 191 -1.75 -4.73 -8.14
CA PHE A 191 -1.54 -5.07 -6.72
C PHE A 191 -1.37 -3.85 -5.83
N ALA A 192 -1.23 -2.68 -6.42
CA ALA A 192 -1.11 -1.43 -5.70
C ALA A 192 -1.76 -0.28 -6.47
N ALA A 193 -2.48 0.58 -5.75
CA ALA A 193 -3.15 1.75 -6.29
C ALA A 193 -3.14 2.90 -5.29
N GLU A 194 -2.74 4.08 -5.71
CA GLU A 194 -2.72 5.28 -4.86
C GLU A 194 -3.00 6.53 -5.69
N PHE A 195 -3.81 7.43 -5.16
CA PHE A 195 -3.97 8.77 -5.73
C PHE A 195 -2.85 9.69 -5.28
N THR A 196 -2.41 10.58 -6.18
CA THR A 196 -1.52 11.67 -5.75
C THR A 196 -2.20 12.54 -4.69
N PRO A 197 -1.44 13.14 -3.75
CA PRO A 197 -2.00 13.93 -2.66
C PRO A 197 -2.87 15.10 -3.11
N ASP A 198 -2.63 15.64 -4.32
CA ASP A 198 -3.43 16.71 -4.94
C ASP A 198 -4.69 16.17 -5.67
N GLY A 199 -4.88 14.86 -5.71
CA GLY A 199 -6.02 14.21 -6.33
C GLY A 199 -6.06 14.27 -7.86
N LYS A 200 -4.99 14.70 -8.53
CA LYS A 200 -5.00 14.86 -9.99
C LYS A 200 -4.65 13.60 -10.76
N GLN A 201 -3.94 12.68 -10.14
CA GLN A 201 -3.51 11.44 -10.78
C GLN A 201 -3.84 10.24 -9.90
N LEU A 202 -4.15 9.12 -10.54
CA LEU A 202 -4.19 7.80 -9.97
C LEU A 202 -2.98 7.03 -10.49
N ILE A 203 -2.21 6.44 -9.59
CA ILE A 203 -1.05 5.61 -9.92
C ILE A 203 -1.36 4.18 -9.54
N MET A 204 -1.14 3.26 -10.47
CA MET A 204 -1.35 1.84 -10.28
C MET A 204 -0.18 1.04 -10.81
N ALA A 205 0.10 -0.10 -10.20
CA ALA A 205 1.14 -1.01 -10.65
C ALA A 205 0.83 -2.46 -10.25
N GLY A 206 1.43 -3.41 -10.92
CA GLY A 206 1.14 -4.82 -10.67
C GLY A 206 2.07 -5.79 -11.37
N LEU A 207 1.45 -6.86 -11.88
CA LEU A 207 2.13 -8.05 -12.42
C LEU A 207 3.01 -7.76 -13.65
N ASP A 208 2.64 -6.81 -14.48
CA ASP A 208 3.32 -6.52 -15.74
C ASP A 208 4.50 -5.55 -15.61
N GLU A 209 4.97 -5.29 -14.38
CA GLU A 209 6.17 -4.50 -14.08
C GLU A 209 6.07 -3.02 -14.50
N THR A 210 4.86 -2.57 -14.86
CA THR A 210 4.60 -1.23 -15.39
C THR A 210 3.87 -0.39 -14.35
N VAL A 211 4.31 0.86 -14.18
CA VAL A 211 3.56 1.87 -13.42
C VAL A 211 2.67 2.62 -14.41
N TYR A 212 1.38 2.62 -14.14
CA TYR A 212 0.35 3.32 -14.91
C TYR A 212 -0.05 4.59 -14.18
N ILE A 213 -0.05 5.70 -14.89
CA ILE A 213 -0.48 7.01 -14.38
C ILE A 213 -1.71 7.45 -15.17
N TRP A 214 -2.79 7.65 -14.45
CA TRP A 214 -4.09 8.04 -14.99
C TRP A 214 -4.42 9.47 -14.57
N ASP A 215 -5.06 10.23 -15.43
CA ASP A 215 -5.72 11.48 -15.06
C ASP A 215 -6.93 11.15 -14.19
N ALA A 216 -6.98 11.64 -12.95
CA ALA A 216 -7.99 11.26 -11.98
C ALA A 216 -9.38 11.88 -12.24
N LYS A 217 -9.48 12.87 -13.13
CA LYS A 217 -10.74 13.51 -13.52
C LYS A 217 -11.42 12.76 -14.66
N THR A 218 -10.66 12.36 -15.66
CA THR A 218 -11.17 11.72 -16.88
C THR A 218 -11.01 10.21 -16.86
N PHE A 219 -10.15 9.69 -15.97
CA PHE A 219 -9.71 8.30 -15.94
C PHE A 219 -9.17 7.83 -17.29
N ALA A 220 -8.52 8.74 -18.01
CA ALA A 220 -7.76 8.42 -19.19
C ALA A 220 -6.31 8.09 -18.80
N LEU A 221 -5.73 7.08 -19.46
CA LEU A 221 -4.33 6.75 -19.26
C LEU A 221 -3.46 7.90 -19.77
N SER A 222 -2.69 8.50 -18.86
CA SER A 222 -1.79 9.60 -19.17
C SER A 222 -0.40 9.11 -19.55
N ARG A 223 0.17 8.18 -18.77
CA ARG A 223 1.54 7.70 -18.95
C ARG A 223 1.71 6.27 -18.50
N LYS A 224 2.71 5.59 -19.08
CA LYS A 224 3.24 4.30 -18.61
C LYS A 224 4.72 4.47 -18.31
N LEU A 225 5.16 4.12 -17.10
CA LEU A 225 6.55 4.13 -16.71
C LEU A 225 7.05 2.69 -16.66
N ARG A 226 8.14 2.42 -17.36
CA ARG A 226 8.78 1.11 -17.44
C ARG A 226 10.19 1.17 -16.87
N GLY A 227 10.73 0.03 -16.44
CA GLY A 227 12.10 -0.08 -15.96
C GLY A 227 12.21 -0.59 -14.52
N HIS A 228 11.08 -0.95 -13.88
CA HIS A 228 11.15 -1.67 -12.61
C HIS A 228 11.82 -3.03 -12.82
N GLY A 229 11.36 -3.80 -13.81
CA GLY A 229 11.96 -5.09 -14.17
C GLY A 229 11.51 -6.25 -13.30
N GLU A 230 10.52 -6.05 -12.43
CA GLU A 230 9.95 -7.04 -11.51
C GLU A 230 8.49 -6.68 -11.25
N THR A 231 7.68 -7.67 -10.86
CA THR A 231 6.31 -7.45 -10.41
C THR A 231 6.28 -6.43 -9.27
N ILE A 232 5.43 -5.41 -9.38
CA ILE A 232 5.30 -4.39 -8.36
C ILE A 232 4.14 -4.78 -7.42
N SER A 233 4.44 -5.05 -6.15
CA SER A 233 3.45 -5.44 -5.14
C SER A 233 3.08 -4.32 -4.17
N SER A 234 3.89 -3.26 -4.12
CA SER A 234 3.64 -2.13 -3.23
C SER A 234 4.18 -0.85 -3.87
N LEU A 235 3.49 0.23 -3.64
CA LEU A 235 3.92 1.57 -4.01
C LEU A 235 3.56 2.58 -2.92
N SER A 236 4.25 3.71 -2.91
CA SER A 236 3.88 4.85 -2.09
C SER A 236 4.32 6.15 -2.76
N ILE A 237 3.49 7.19 -2.64
CA ILE A 237 3.73 8.51 -3.21
C ILE A 237 4.14 9.46 -2.09
N SER A 238 5.17 10.28 -2.33
CA SER A 238 5.59 11.29 -1.37
C SER A 238 4.48 12.32 -1.10
N PRO A 239 4.43 12.92 0.09
CA PRO A 239 3.40 13.92 0.45
C PRO A 239 3.33 15.14 -0.48
N ASP A 240 4.43 15.48 -1.15
CA ASP A 240 4.47 16.55 -2.14
C ASP A 240 4.06 16.11 -3.56
N GLY A 241 3.78 14.82 -3.75
CA GLY A 241 3.35 14.24 -5.02
C GLY A 241 4.43 14.15 -6.10
N ARG A 242 5.71 14.35 -5.77
CA ARG A 242 6.79 14.39 -6.76
C ARG A 242 7.55 13.08 -6.90
N THR A 243 7.62 12.32 -5.83
CA THR A 243 8.38 11.07 -5.76
C THR A 243 7.44 9.89 -5.60
N LEU A 244 7.69 8.84 -6.37
CA LEU A 244 7.05 7.54 -6.20
C LEU A 244 8.12 6.54 -5.78
N VAL A 245 7.78 5.66 -4.86
CA VAL A 245 8.58 4.48 -4.53
C VAL A 245 7.79 3.24 -4.87
N THR A 246 8.43 2.31 -5.55
CA THR A 246 7.85 1.01 -5.89
C THR A 246 8.76 -0.11 -5.44
N GLY A 247 8.16 -1.21 -5.02
CA GLY A 247 8.87 -2.43 -4.66
C GLY A 247 8.00 -3.64 -4.91
N GLY A 248 8.63 -4.79 -4.98
CA GLY A 248 7.90 -5.98 -5.35
C GLY A 248 8.69 -7.27 -5.20
N PHE A 249 8.51 -8.18 -6.16
CA PHE A 249 9.14 -9.49 -6.16
C PHE A 249 9.25 -10.05 -7.58
N ASP A 250 10.21 -10.93 -7.78
CA ASP A 250 10.36 -11.66 -9.03
C ASP A 250 9.49 -12.93 -8.98
N VAL A 251 8.39 -12.93 -9.73
CA VAL A 251 7.45 -14.07 -9.81
C VAL A 251 8.07 -15.25 -10.56
N ILE A 252 8.91 -14.97 -11.56
CA ILE A 252 9.38 -15.98 -12.51
C ILE A 252 10.59 -16.73 -11.96
N THR A 253 11.60 -15.99 -11.51
CA THR A 253 12.87 -16.58 -11.12
C THR A 253 13.03 -16.72 -9.60
N GLN A 254 12.17 -16.08 -8.83
CA GLN A 254 12.25 -15.96 -7.37
C GLN A 254 13.64 -15.50 -6.89
N ARG A 255 14.31 -14.70 -7.73
CA ARG A 255 15.66 -14.21 -7.45
C ARG A 255 15.63 -13.13 -6.37
N ASN A 256 16.60 -13.19 -5.50
CA ASN A 256 16.98 -12.12 -4.60
C ASN A 256 18.39 -11.63 -5.01
N PRO A 257 18.74 -10.37 -4.82
CA PRO A 257 17.91 -9.30 -4.26
C PRO A 257 16.88 -8.76 -5.26
N VAL A 258 15.77 -8.23 -4.74
CA VAL A 258 14.76 -7.50 -5.50
C VAL A 258 15.00 -5.99 -5.42
N LYS A 259 14.27 -5.23 -6.23
CA LYS A 259 14.47 -3.80 -6.39
C LYS A 259 13.42 -2.97 -5.65
N LEU A 260 13.89 -2.00 -4.88
CA LEU A 260 13.12 -0.83 -4.46
C LEU A 260 13.51 0.30 -5.41
N ALA A 261 12.58 0.82 -6.18
CA ALA A 261 12.84 1.88 -7.16
C ALA A 261 12.22 3.20 -6.72
N ILE A 262 13.02 4.26 -6.75
CA ILE A 262 12.61 5.64 -6.46
C ILE A 262 12.52 6.38 -7.79
N TRP A 263 11.35 6.95 -8.07
CA TRP A 263 11.03 7.62 -9.32
C TRP A 263 10.81 9.10 -9.12
N ASP A 264 11.28 9.92 -10.04
CA ASP A 264 10.77 11.26 -10.27
C ASP A 264 9.51 11.16 -11.14
N LEU A 265 8.35 11.50 -10.58
CA LEU A 265 7.07 11.38 -11.28
C LEU A 265 6.96 12.37 -12.45
N ALA A 266 7.54 13.57 -12.33
CA ALA A 266 7.50 14.55 -13.40
C ALA A 266 8.37 14.11 -14.59
N ALA A 267 9.61 13.67 -14.33
CA ALA A 267 10.50 13.14 -15.35
C ALA A 267 10.08 11.75 -15.84
N GLY A 268 9.36 10.98 -15.04
CA GLY A 268 8.96 9.59 -15.33
C GLY A 268 10.15 8.62 -15.39
N LYS A 269 11.15 8.86 -14.55
CA LYS A 269 12.40 8.09 -14.56
C LYS A 269 12.76 7.63 -13.15
N ILE A 270 13.39 6.47 -13.06
CA ILE A 270 14.03 6.00 -11.84
C ILE A 270 15.24 6.88 -11.57
N THR A 271 15.27 7.52 -10.41
CA THR A 271 16.37 8.34 -9.93
C THR A 271 17.34 7.54 -9.06
N LYS A 272 16.82 6.54 -8.34
CA LYS A 272 17.61 5.67 -7.47
C LYS A 272 17.00 4.28 -7.42
N SER A 273 17.84 3.26 -7.36
CA SER A 273 17.45 1.88 -7.09
C SER A 273 18.21 1.35 -5.90
N ILE A 274 17.51 0.64 -5.03
CA ILE A 274 18.05 0.03 -3.82
C ILE A 274 17.76 -1.46 -3.90
N SER A 275 18.76 -2.28 -3.61
CA SER A 275 18.58 -3.73 -3.54
C SER A 275 18.00 -4.11 -2.17
N ALA A 276 16.85 -4.75 -2.16
CA ALA A 276 16.28 -5.38 -0.97
C ALA A 276 16.61 -6.88 -0.98
N ALA A 277 17.00 -7.42 0.17
CA ALA A 277 17.44 -8.82 0.27
C ALA A 277 16.32 -9.82 -0.12
N HIS A 278 15.08 -9.44 0.13
CA HIS A 278 13.89 -10.23 -0.13
C HIS A 278 12.80 -9.38 -0.78
N ARG A 279 11.69 -10.00 -1.18
CA ARG A 279 10.53 -9.32 -1.76
C ARG A 279 10.10 -8.13 -0.87
N VAL A 280 9.77 -7.02 -1.49
CA VAL A 280 9.20 -5.88 -0.77
C VAL A 280 7.70 -6.11 -0.59
N VAL A 281 7.23 -6.09 0.65
CA VAL A 281 5.82 -6.40 1.00
C VAL A 281 5.00 -5.13 1.18
N ALA A 282 5.57 -4.12 1.83
CA ALA A 282 4.92 -2.85 2.09
C ALA A 282 5.91 -1.70 2.02
N ILE A 283 5.43 -0.53 1.61
CA ILE A 283 6.18 0.72 1.52
C ILE A 283 5.30 1.85 2.07
N ALA A 284 5.90 2.80 2.79
CA ALA A 284 5.23 4.01 3.21
C ALA A 284 6.19 5.20 3.24
N PHE A 285 5.72 6.39 2.85
CA PHE A 285 6.40 7.65 3.13
C PHE A 285 6.03 8.19 4.50
N SER A 286 6.99 8.83 5.17
CA SER A 286 6.68 9.66 6.33
C SER A 286 5.88 10.92 5.90
N PRO A 287 5.03 11.49 6.79
CA PRO A 287 4.23 12.66 6.47
C PRO A 287 5.04 13.90 6.08
N ASP A 288 6.28 14.01 6.54
CA ASP A 288 7.20 15.08 6.16
C ASP A 288 8.00 14.80 4.87
N GLY A 289 7.82 13.60 4.30
CA GLY A 289 8.48 13.16 3.07
C GLY A 289 9.97 12.85 3.21
N LYS A 290 10.51 12.86 4.43
CA LYS A 290 11.95 12.66 4.66
C LYS A 290 12.37 11.20 4.75
N TRP A 291 11.45 10.32 5.09
CA TRP A 291 11.70 8.90 5.30
C TRP A 291 10.86 8.02 4.39
N ILE A 292 11.45 6.95 3.94
CA ILE A 292 10.78 5.79 3.35
C ILE A 292 10.92 4.63 4.32
N ALA A 293 9.80 4.04 4.72
CA ALA A 293 9.77 2.77 5.43
C ALA A 293 9.42 1.67 4.44
N PHE A 294 10.06 0.50 4.56
CA PHE A 294 9.70 -0.69 3.79
C PHE A 294 9.94 -1.96 4.58
N SER A 295 9.18 -3.01 4.28
CA SER A 295 9.37 -4.35 4.86
C SER A 295 9.59 -5.38 3.76
N THR A 296 10.39 -6.37 4.06
CA THR A 296 10.76 -7.45 3.13
C THR A 296 10.12 -8.79 3.47
N GLY A 297 9.19 -8.80 4.43
CA GLY A 297 8.60 -10.03 4.97
C GLY A 297 9.45 -10.71 6.02
N GLU A 298 10.58 -10.08 6.39
CA GLU A 298 11.42 -10.43 7.53
C GLU A 298 10.93 -9.73 8.81
N ASN A 299 11.58 -10.01 9.93
CA ASN A 299 11.18 -9.51 11.24
C ASN A 299 11.59 -8.04 11.48
N GLU A 300 11.51 -7.20 10.44
CA GLU A 300 11.90 -5.80 10.55
C GLU A 300 11.17 -4.88 9.57
N ILE A 301 11.14 -3.59 9.91
CA ILE A 301 10.85 -2.48 9.02
C ILE A 301 12.14 -1.68 8.84
N SER A 302 12.58 -1.57 7.60
CA SER A 302 13.76 -0.79 7.23
C SER A 302 13.37 0.65 6.96
N LEU A 303 14.18 1.60 7.45
CA LEU A 303 14.01 3.03 7.26
C LEU A 303 15.13 3.60 6.42
N LEU A 304 14.77 4.34 5.39
CA LEU A 304 15.69 5.03 4.49
C LEU A 304 15.42 6.53 4.53
N SER A 305 16.45 7.33 4.82
CA SER A 305 16.39 8.79 4.71
C SER A 305 16.59 9.25 3.27
N LEU A 306 15.75 10.18 2.83
CA LEU A 306 15.91 10.83 1.53
C LEU A 306 16.88 12.02 1.59
N GLU A 307 17.13 12.61 2.76
CA GLU A 307 18.09 13.70 2.93
C GLU A 307 19.56 13.24 2.78
N ALA A 308 19.87 11.99 3.14
CA ALA A 308 21.21 11.41 3.00
C ALA A 308 21.63 11.11 1.55
N ALA A 309 20.74 11.30 0.59
CA ALA A 309 20.97 10.98 -0.83
C ALA A 309 21.46 12.17 -1.66
N ALA A 310 21.70 13.34 -1.04
CA ALA A 310 22.10 14.58 -1.73
C ALA A 310 23.63 14.82 -1.75
N HIS A 311 24.44 13.83 -1.39
CA HIS A 311 25.91 13.94 -1.41
C HIS A 311 26.55 12.90 -2.34
#